data_9df38032da5b2d20f3f0f397baeb7bd7
#
_entry.id   9df38032da5b2d20f3f0f397baeb7bd7
#
_cell.length_a   1.000
_cell.length_b   1.000
_cell.length_c   1.000
_cell.angle_alpha   90.00
_cell.angle_beta   90.00
_cell.angle_gamma   90.00
#
_symmetry.space_group_name_H-M   'P 1'
#
loop_
_entity.id
_entity.type
_entity.pdbx_description
1 polymer ?
#
loop_
_entity_poly.entity_id
_entity_poly.type
_entity_poly.pdbx_seq_one_letter_code
_entity_poly.pdbx_strand_id
1 'polypeptide(L)'
;MPISAAALPVAVIGVGFLGRPLACALPAPVLALSRSGTWPEGPVPEAIQLHALDLVHADRGALTRVLAPARSLVICVAAGRTQDRRAVYIDGLTRLLDACADLPLTRVVYTSSTSALPDHNGWLDDDCPDPPDGERGQIQHEAENLLRTTCEARGTPWVILRLAGLYGPGRELFRLYRADPDAIQP
;
A
#
# COMPACT_ATOMS: atom_id res chain seq x y z
N MET A 1 -6.93 -27.26 21.06
CA MET A 1 -7.32 -27.63 19.70
C MET A 1 -6.91 -26.53 18.77
N PRO A 2 -5.88 -26.68 17.94
CA PRO A 2 -5.58 -25.66 16.95
C PRO A 2 -6.65 -25.71 15.87
N ILE A 3 -7.34 -24.61 15.67
CA ILE A 3 -8.18 -24.39 14.51
C ILE A 3 -7.22 -24.28 13.32
N SER A 4 -7.09 -25.36 12.58
CA SER A 4 -6.55 -25.31 11.23
C SER A 4 -7.61 -24.66 10.33
N ALA A 5 -7.83 -23.38 10.49
CA ALA A 5 -8.41 -22.59 9.44
C ALA A 5 -7.33 -22.50 8.36
N ALA A 6 -7.58 -23.10 7.21
CA ALA A 6 -6.76 -22.86 6.04
C ALA A 6 -6.57 -21.34 5.94
N ALA A 7 -5.32 -20.88 6.06
CA ALA A 7 -5.04 -19.46 6.09
C ALA A 7 -5.58 -18.84 4.78
N LEU A 8 -6.52 -17.90 4.94
CA LEU A 8 -7.13 -17.26 3.79
C LEU A 8 -6.06 -16.41 3.08
N PRO A 9 -5.91 -16.52 1.76
CA PRO A 9 -4.85 -15.81 1.04
C PRO A 9 -4.91 -14.31 1.25
N VAL A 10 -3.77 -13.74 1.61
CA VAL A 10 -3.57 -12.30 1.71
C VAL A 10 -2.88 -11.82 0.42
N ALA A 11 -3.41 -10.80 -0.21
CA ALA A 11 -2.76 -10.15 -1.34
C ALA A 11 -1.98 -8.91 -0.86
N VAL A 12 -0.67 -8.88 -1.11
CA VAL A 12 0.20 -7.73 -0.87
C VAL A 12 0.45 -7.03 -2.19
N ILE A 13 -0.11 -5.83 -2.33
CA ILE A 13 -0.04 -5.03 -3.54
C ILE A 13 1.11 -4.02 -3.41
N GLY A 14 2.21 -4.28 -4.11
CA GLY A 14 3.44 -3.49 -4.03
C GLY A 14 4.49 -4.12 -3.11
N VAL A 15 5.35 -5.00 -3.67
CA VAL A 15 6.45 -5.66 -2.94
C VAL A 15 7.74 -4.84 -2.97
N GLY A 16 7.62 -3.58 -2.57
CA GLY A 16 8.75 -2.68 -2.37
C GLY A 16 9.37 -2.80 -0.97
N PHE A 17 9.92 -1.69 -0.48
CA PHE A 17 10.62 -1.60 0.81
C PHE A 17 9.78 -2.10 2.00
N LEU A 18 8.48 -1.79 2.03
CA LEU A 18 7.58 -2.23 3.08
C LEU A 18 6.88 -3.56 2.75
N GLY A 19 6.34 -3.69 1.53
CA GLY A 19 5.50 -4.83 1.19
C GLY A 19 6.26 -6.15 1.10
N ARG A 20 7.55 -6.14 0.74
CA ARG A 20 8.37 -7.36 0.69
C ARG A 20 8.57 -8.00 2.08
N PRO A 21 9.12 -7.30 3.09
CA PRO A 21 9.25 -7.89 4.42
C PRO A 21 7.91 -8.27 5.03
N LEU A 22 6.85 -7.51 4.75
CA LEU A 22 5.52 -7.86 5.16
C LEU A 22 5.05 -9.19 4.53
N ALA A 23 5.21 -9.35 3.22
CA ALA A 23 4.84 -10.59 2.54
C ALA A 23 5.58 -11.81 3.11
N CYS A 24 6.86 -11.64 3.50
CA CYS A 24 7.64 -12.70 4.16
C CYS A 24 7.16 -13.01 5.60
N ALA A 25 6.58 -12.04 6.29
CA ALA A 25 6.12 -12.19 7.67
C ALA A 25 4.68 -12.71 7.80
N LEU A 26 3.89 -12.61 6.75
CA LEU A 26 2.51 -13.06 6.74
C LEU A 26 2.42 -14.60 6.67
N PRO A 27 1.39 -15.20 7.30
CA PRO A 27 1.14 -16.63 7.14
C PRO A 27 0.79 -16.96 5.69
N ALA A 28 1.33 -18.07 5.19
CA ALA A 28 1.04 -18.56 3.83
C ALA A 28 -0.43 -19.00 3.67
N PRO A 29 -0.98 -18.94 2.45
CA PRO A 29 -0.38 -18.46 1.20
C PRO A 29 -0.48 -16.94 1.02
N VAL A 30 0.50 -16.33 0.38
CA VAL A 30 0.54 -14.90 0.07
C VAL A 30 0.56 -14.68 -1.44
N LEU A 31 -0.32 -13.83 -1.94
CA LEU A 31 -0.28 -13.32 -3.30
C LEU A 31 0.48 -11.99 -3.27
N ALA A 32 1.57 -11.90 -3.99
CA ALA A 32 2.41 -10.71 -4.05
C ALA A 32 2.34 -10.08 -5.44
N LEU A 33 1.99 -8.81 -5.53
CA LEU A 33 1.92 -8.09 -6.79
C LEU A 33 2.98 -7.01 -6.85
N SER A 34 3.75 -7.00 -7.93
CA SER A 34 4.66 -5.91 -8.25
C SER A 34 4.51 -5.51 -9.71
N ARG A 35 4.84 -4.27 -10.01
CA ARG A 35 4.77 -3.75 -11.39
C ARG A 35 5.58 -4.60 -12.37
N SER A 36 6.81 -4.96 -12.01
CA SER A 36 7.73 -5.71 -12.88
C SER A 36 7.69 -7.22 -12.71
N GLY A 37 7.00 -7.75 -11.70
CA GLY A 37 7.12 -9.17 -11.34
C GLY A 37 8.49 -9.54 -10.76
N THR A 38 9.30 -8.54 -10.39
CA THR A 38 10.62 -8.76 -9.82
C THR A 38 10.55 -8.81 -8.30
N TRP A 39 11.20 -9.82 -7.72
CA TRP A 39 11.43 -9.88 -6.29
C TRP A 39 12.75 -9.15 -5.98
N PRO A 40 12.77 -8.20 -5.03
CA PRO A 40 13.92 -7.30 -4.88
C PRO A 40 15.22 -7.94 -4.46
N GLU A 41 15.20 -9.02 -3.70
CA GLU A 41 16.42 -9.68 -3.18
C GLU A 41 16.22 -11.18 -3.02
N GLY A 42 17.11 -11.96 -3.61
CA GLY A 42 17.12 -13.42 -3.53
C GLY A 42 15.94 -14.09 -4.26
N PRO A 43 15.73 -15.38 -4.05
CA PRO A 43 14.61 -16.12 -4.64
C PRO A 43 13.29 -15.73 -3.98
N VAL A 44 12.21 -15.86 -4.73
CA VAL A 44 10.85 -15.73 -4.16
C VAL A 44 10.62 -16.87 -3.18
N PRO A 45 10.22 -16.60 -1.92
CA PRO A 45 9.88 -17.66 -0.98
C PRO A 45 8.75 -18.56 -1.50
N GLU A 46 8.83 -19.86 -1.25
CA GLU A 46 7.87 -20.86 -1.76
C GLU A 46 6.41 -20.56 -1.39
N ALA A 47 6.20 -19.94 -0.24
CA ALA A 47 4.89 -19.55 0.25
C ALA A 47 4.28 -18.33 -0.45
N ILE A 48 5.03 -17.67 -1.35
CA ILE A 48 4.64 -16.42 -2.02
C ILE A 48 4.45 -16.66 -3.51
N GLN A 49 3.27 -16.35 -4.01
CA GLN A 49 2.99 -16.32 -5.44
C GLN A 49 3.17 -14.89 -5.97
N LEU A 50 4.26 -14.66 -6.70
CA LEU A 50 4.58 -13.34 -7.26
C LEU A 50 3.96 -13.16 -8.65
N HIS A 51 3.26 -12.04 -8.83
CA HIS A 51 2.64 -11.65 -10.10
C HIS A 51 3.14 -10.28 -10.58
N ALA A 52 3.40 -10.18 -11.89
CA ALA A 52 3.71 -8.92 -12.55
C ALA A 52 2.39 -8.24 -12.96
N LEU A 53 2.03 -7.15 -12.30
CA LEU A 53 0.86 -6.35 -12.62
C LEU A 53 1.12 -4.88 -12.31
N ASP A 54 1.05 -4.04 -13.34
CA ASP A 54 1.12 -2.59 -13.20
C ASP A 54 -0.31 -2.05 -13.01
N LEU A 55 -0.61 -1.55 -11.83
CA LEU A 55 -1.96 -1.03 -11.51
C LEU A 55 -2.41 0.09 -12.44
N VAL A 56 -1.47 0.88 -12.98
CA VAL A 56 -1.78 1.98 -13.89
C VAL A 56 -2.26 1.48 -15.24
N HIS A 57 -1.72 0.35 -15.70
CA HIS A 57 -1.96 -0.17 -17.06
C HIS A 57 -2.65 -1.54 -17.09
N ALA A 58 -2.80 -2.19 -15.93
CA ALA A 58 -3.39 -3.53 -15.88
C ALA A 58 -4.85 -3.52 -16.34
N ASP A 59 -5.20 -4.51 -17.13
CA ASP A 59 -6.57 -4.83 -17.44
C ASP A 59 -7.33 -5.30 -16.19
N ARG A 60 -8.57 -4.84 -16.03
CA ARG A 60 -9.43 -5.22 -14.90
C ARG A 60 -9.58 -6.74 -14.77
N GLY A 61 -9.80 -7.43 -15.89
CA GLY A 61 -9.96 -8.89 -15.88
C GLY A 61 -8.70 -9.62 -15.43
N ALA A 62 -7.50 -9.11 -15.78
CA ALA A 62 -6.23 -9.66 -15.29
C ALA A 62 -6.10 -9.48 -13.79
N LEU A 63 -6.40 -8.30 -13.25
CA LEU A 63 -6.41 -8.04 -11.82
C LEU A 63 -7.40 -8.96 -11.09
N THR A 64 -8.64 -9.04 -11.58
CA THR A 64 -9.68 -9.89 -10.97
C THR A 64 -9.25 -11.36 -10.93
N ARG A 65 -8.70 -11.91 -12.01
CA ARG A 65 -8.22 -13.31 -12.04
C ARG A 65 -7.12 -13.58 -11.02
N VAL A 66 -6.14 -12.68 -10.93
CA VAL A 66 -5.02 -12.86 -10.00
C VAL A 66 -5.48 -12.70 -8.56
N LEU A 67 -6.40 -11.77 -8.29
CA LEU A 67 -6.88 -11.47 -6.95
C LEU A 67 -8.04 -12.36 -6.49
N ALA A 68 -8.63 -13.17 -7.38
CA ALA A 68 -9.77 -14.05 -7.08
C ALA A 68 -9.60 -14.91 -5.80
N PRO A 69 -8.41 -15.48 -5.50
CA PRO A 69 -8.21 -16.23 -4.26
C PRO A 69 -8.14 -15.36 -3.00
N ALA A 70 -7.86 -14.05 -3.12
CA ALA A 70 -7.63 -13.18 -1.99
C ALA A 70 -8.87 -13.02 -1.09
N ARG A 71 -8.61 -12.95 0.21
CA ARG A 71 -9.62 -12.62 1.23
C ARG A 71 -9.28 -11.34 1.99
N SER A 72 -8.04 -10.92 1.91
CA SER A 72 -7.59 -9.64 2.47
C SER A 72 -6.60 -8.98 1.52
N LEU A 73 -6.63 -7.66 1.46
CA LEU A 73 -5.68 -6.85 0.70
C LEU A 73 -4.82 -6.04 1.65
N VAL A 74 -3.51 -5.99 1.37
CA VAL A 74 -2.60 -5.01 1.97
C VAL A 74 -1.97 -4.21 0.83
N ILE A 75 -2.31 -2.93 0.74
CA ILE A 75 -1.92 -2.05 -0.35
C ILE A 75 -0.72 -1.22 0.10
N CYS A 76 0.47 -1.56 -0.42
CA CYS A 76 1.77 -0.94 -0.11
C CYS A 76 2.38 -0.26 -1.35
N VAL A 77 1.56 0.22 -2.27
CA VAL A 77 2.05 0.88 -3.48
C VAL A 77 2.68 2.22 -3.16
N ALA A 78 3.74 2.54 -3.88
CA ALA A 78 4.38 3.83 -3.81
C ALA A 78 4.75 4.28 -5.23
N ALA A 79 4.40 5.53 -5.58
CA ALA A 79 4.84 6.13 -6.82
C ALA A 79 6.37 6.28 -6.81
N GLY A 80 7.01 5.74 -7.83
CA GLY A 80 8.44 5.96 -8.06
C GLY A 80 8.73 7.44 -8.42
N ARG A 81 10.01 7.80 -8.48
CA ARG A 81 10.43 9.19 -8.75
C ARG A 81 9.94 9.73 -10.10
N THR A 82 9.76 8.86 -11.09
CA THR A 82 9.38 9.21 -12.48
C THR A 82 7.92 8.90 -12.78
N GLN A 83 7.17 8.37 -11.84
CA GLN A 83 5.76 8.04 -12.05
C GLN A 83 4.86 9.22 -11.68
N ASP A 84 3.80 9.38 -12.45
CA ASP A 84 2.70 10.25 -12.08
C ASP A 84 2.04 9.71 -10.80
N ARG A 85 2.03 10.54 -9.76
CA ARG A 85 1.45 10.17 -8.46
C ARG A 85 -0.05 9.93 -8.56
N ARG A 86 -0.74 10.75 -9.33
CA ARG A 86 -2.18 10.65 -9.50
C ARG A 86 -2.56 9.36 -10.22
N ALA A 87 -1.82 9.01 -11.28
CA ALA A 87 -2.01 7.76 -11.98
C ALA A 87 -1.83 6.53 -11.06
N VAL A 88 -0.87 6.58 -10.12
CA VAL A 88 -0.63 5.45 -9.20
C VAL A 88 -1.64 5.41 -8.06
N TYR A 89 -1.85 6.55 -7.36
CA TYR A 89 -2.62 6.57 -6.12
C TYR A 89 -4.12 6.72 -6.34
N ILE A 90 -4.55 7.30 -7.46
CA ILE A 90 -5.97 7.46 -7.76
C ILE A 90 -6.42 6.45 -8.82
N ASP A 91 -5.86 6.53 -10.04
CA ASP A 91 -6.33 5.67 -11.14
C ASP A 91 -6.01 4.20 -10.89
N GLY A 92 -4.80 3.90 -10.41
CA GLY A 92 -4.37 2.55 -10.08
C GLY A 92 -5.15 1.96 -8.91
N LEU A 93 -5.41 2.75 -7.86
CA LEU A 93 -6.22 2.33 -6.73
C LEU A 93 -7.67 2.09 -7.15
N THR A 94 -8.26 2.97 -7.96
CA THR A 94 -9.61 2.79 -8.51
C THR A 94 -9.73 1.46 -9.26
N ARG A 95 -8.79 1.19 -10.19
CA ARG A 95 -8.78 -0.08 -10.95
C ARG A 95 -8.65 -1.30 -10.05
N LEU A 96 -7.78 -1.22 -9.03
CA LEU A 96 -7.62 -2.30 -8.05
C LEU A 96 -8.91 -2.57 -7.30
N LEU A 97 -9.53 -1.54 -6.76
CA LEU A 97 -10.77 -1.65 -6.01
C LEU A 97 -11.91 -2.17 -6.90
N ASP A 98 -12.01 -1.69 -8.14
CA ASP A 98 -13.02 -2.17 -9.10
C ASP A 98 -12.81 -3.63 -9.51
N ALA A 99 -11.56 -4.07 -9.63
CA ALA A 99 -11.26 -5.47 -9.89
C ALA A 99 -11.64 -6.39 -8.73
N CYS A 100 -11.73 -5.84 -7.53
CA CYS A 100 -12.10 -6.55 -6.31
C CYS A 100 -13.58 -6.39 -5.93
N ALA A 101 -14.40 -5.76 -6.76
CA ALA A 101 -15.78 -5.42 -6.41
C ALA A 101 -16.62 -6.62 -5.96
N ASP A 102 -16.46 -7.76 -6.63
CA ASP A 102 -17.22 -8.99 -6.38
C ASP A 102 -16.46 -10.00 -5.52
N LEU A 103 -15.26 -9.65 -5.02
CA LEU A 103 -14.48 -10.54 -4.18
C LEU A 103 -14.96 -10.48 -2.71
N PRO A 104 -15.06 -11.61 -2.03
CA PRO A 104 -15.51 -11.66 -0.64
C PRO A 104 -14.37 -11.25 0.31
N LEU A 105 -13.95 -10.00 0.21
CA LEU A 105 -12.89 -9.45 1.04
C LEU A 105 -13.34 -9.27 2.48
N THR A 106 -12.54 -9.75 3.41
CA THR A 106 -12.76 -9.60 4.85
C THR A 106 -12.07 -8.38 5.43
N ARG A 107 -11.07 -7.84 4.73
CA ARG A 107 -10.32 -6.64 5.16
C ARG A 107 -9.49 -6.05 4.04
N VAL A 108 -9.40 -4.71 4.05
CA VAL A 108 -8.45 -3.94 3.24
C VAL A 108 -7.59 -3.09 4.17
N VAL A 109 -6.27 -3.18 4.02
CA VAL A 109 -5.30 -2.33 4.73
C VAL A 109 -4.58 -1.48 3.68
N TYR A 110 -4.56 -0.18 3.87
CA TYR A 110 -3.86 0.76 3.00
C TYR A 110 -2.75 1.47 3.75
N THR A 111 -1.52 1.39 3.25
CA THR A 111 -0.41 2.16 3.77
C THR A 111 -0.37 3.52 3.09
N SER A 112 -0.82 4.51 3.81
CA SER A 112 -0.82 5.92 3.44
C SER A 112 0.43 6.63 3.98
N SER A 113 0.41 7.93 4.05
CA SER A 113 1.51 8.77 4.51
C SER A 113 0.99 9.87 5.42
N THR A 114 1.80 10.26 6.41
CA THR A 114 1.51 11.46 7.21
C THR A 114 1.38 12.73 6.37
N SER A 115 1.87 12.73 5.11
CA SER A 115 1.62 13.83 4.18
C SER A 115 0.15 14.06 3.81
N ALA A 116 -0.74 13.12 4.14
CA ALA A 116 -2.19 13.30 4.00
C ALA A 116 -2.80 14.20 5.09
N LEU A 117 -2.02 14.56 6.10
CA LEU A 117 -2.38 15.53 7.13
C LEU A 117 -1.90 16.94 6.73
N PRO A 118 -2.55 18.01 7.21
CA PRO A 118 -2.07 19.37 7.01
C PRO A 118 -0.72 19.60 7.69
N ASP A 119 0.03 20.58 7.22
CA ASP A 119 1.22 21.06 7.91
C ASP A 119 0.78 21.98 9.06
N HIS A 120 0.81 21.46 10.27
CA HIS A 120 0.29 22.13 11.45
C HIS A 120 1.32 22.11 12.58
N ASN A 121 1.49 23.25 13.22
CA ASN A 121 2.37 23.38 14.39
C ASN A 121 1.60 22.99 15.66
N GLY A 122 1.75 21.74 16.09
CA GLY A 122 1.07 21.21 17.27
C GLY A 122 0.65 19.74 17.11
N TRP A 123 -0.28 19.32 17.94
CA TRP A 123 -0.86 17.97 17.87
C TRP A 123 -1.87 17.87 16.74
N LEU A 124 -1.75 16.80 15.96
CA LEU A 124 -2.73 16.42 14.94
C LEU A 124 -3.36 15.10 15.34
N ASP A 125 -4.66 15.04 15.15
CA ASP A 125 -5.50 13.88 15.37
C ASP A 125 -5.78 13.19 14.03
N ASP A 126 -6.11 11.90 14.07
CA ASP A 126 -6.47 11.15 12.87
C ASP A 126 -7.74 11.69 12.19
N ASP A 127 -8.61 12.34 12.98
CA ASP A 127 -9.86 12.93 12.53
C ASP A 127 -9.72 14.43 12.13
N CYS A 128 -8.49 14.93 11.97
CA CYS A 128 -8.24 16.30 11.55
C CYS A 128 -9.00 16.61 10.24
N PRO A 129 -9.94 17.57 10.24
CA PRO A 129 -10.77 17.85 9.06
C PRO A 129 -10.03 18.70 8.01
N ASP A 130 -8.92 19.31 8.38
CA ASP A 130 -8.22 20.23 7.50
C ASP A 130 -7.49 19.48 6.38
N PRO A 131 -7.62 19.93 5.12
CA PRO A 131 -6.91 19.30 4.01
C PRO A 131 -5.40 19.60 4.07
N PRO A 132 -4.57 18.71 3.55
CA PRO A 132 -3.14 19.00 3.44
C PRO A 132 -2.84 20.12 2.43
N ASP A 133 -1.79 20.89 2.69
CA ASP A 133 -1.46 22.11 1.94
C ASP A 133 -0.89 21.86 0.54
N GLY A 134 -0.15 20.78 0.37
CA GLY A 134 0.58 20.48 -0.87
C GLY A 134 -0.11 19.45 -1.77
N GLU A 135 0.10 19.55 -3.09
CA GLU A 135 -0.45 18.61 -4.09
C GLU A 135 -0.19 17.14 -3.74
N ARG A 136 1.01 16.83 -3.24
CA ARG A 136 1.37 15.48 -2.81
C ARG A 136 0.47 14.97 -1.69
N GLY A 137 0.20 15.82 -0.72
CA GLY A 137 -0.68 15.51 0.41
C GLY A 137 -2.12 15.39 -0.05
N GLN A 138 -2.57 16.29 -0.91
CA GLN A 138 -3.93 16.30 -1.46
C GLN A 138 -4.24 15.01 -2.24
N ILE A 139 -3.30 14.53 -3.09
CA ILE A 139 -3.45 13.25 -3.79
C ILE A 139 -3.54 12.08 -2.79
N GLN A 140 -2.72 12.11 -1.73
CA GLN A 140 -2.74 11.05 -0.73
C GLN A 140 -4.05 11.04 0.07
N HIS A 141 -4.53 12.22 0.46
CA HIS A 141 -5.82 12.39 1.14
C HIS A 141 -7.00 11.96 0.24
N GLU A 142 -6.97 12.30 -1.05
CA GLU A 142 -7.95 11.83 -2.04
C GLU A 142 -7.96 10.30 -2.16
N ALA A 143 -6.77 9.66 -2.18
CA ALA A 143 -6.65 8.21 -2.22
C ALA A 143 -7.24 7.54 -0.95
N GLU A 144 -7.03 8.13 0.22
CA GLU A 144 -7.65 7.67 1.47
C GLU A 144 -9.17 7.75 1.41
N ASN A 145 -9.70 8.87 0.93
CA ASN A 145 -11.13 9.07 0.77
C ASN A 145 -11.76 8.10 -0.24
N LEU A 146 -11.08 7.87 -1.37
CA LEU A 146 -11.50 6.88 -2.38
C LEU A 146 -11.59 5.48 -1.78
N LEU A 147 -10.57 5.04 -1.04
CA LEU A 147 -10.57 3.73 -0.41
C LEU A 147 -11.68 3.63 0.64
N ARG A 148 -11.77 4.59 1.53
CA ARG A 148 -12.77 4.64 2.60
C ARG A 148 -14.18 4.53 2.04
N THR A 149 -14.55 5.44 1.14
CA THR A 149 -15.90 5.48 0.57
C THR A 149 -16.25 4.21 -0.20
N THR A 150 -15.28 3.64 -0.93
CA THR A 150 -15.48 2.38 -1.66
C THR A 150 -15.69 1.20 -0.71
N CYS A 151 -14.87 1.08 0.34
CA CYS A 151 -14.99 0.00 1.31
C CYS A 151 -16.28 0.12 2.13
N GLU A 152 -16.66 1.33 2.56
CA GLU A 152 -17.91 1.60 3.28
C GLU A 152 -19.13 1.21 2.43
N ALA A 153 -19.17 1.62 1.17
CA ALA A 153 -20.27 1.29 0.26
C ALA A 153 -20.44 -0.23 0.04
N ARG A 154 -19.36 -1.00 0.22
CA ARG A 154 -19.34 -2.47 0.07
C ARG A 154 -19.46 -3.21 1.40
N GLY A 155 -19.49 -2.50 2.53
CA GLY A 155 -19.46 -3.13 3.86
C GLY A 155 -18.17 -3.89 4.14
N THR A 156 -17.07 -3.57 3.46
CA THR A 156 -15.77 -4.21 3.64
C THR A 156 -14.99 -3.50 4.75
N PRO A 157 -14.56 -4.18 5.82
CA PRO A 157 -13.70 -3.59 6.85
C PRO A 157 -12.39 -3.06 6.27
N TRP A 158 -12.00 -1.86 6.68
CA TRP A 158 -10.79 -1.20 6.18
C TRP A 158 -9.96 -0.58 7.30
N VAL A 159 -8.67 -0.40 7.03
CA VAL A 159 -7.73 0.34 7.88
C VAL A 159 -6.80 1.16 6.99
N ILE A 160 -6.60 2.42 7.32
CA ILE A 160 -5.60 3.30 6.72
C ILE A 160 -4.50 3.55 7.74
N LEU A 161 -3.25 3.26 7.35
CA LEU A 161 -2.07 3.48 8.17
C LEU A 161 -1.27 4.65 7.59
N ARG A 162 -1.33 5.82 8.20
CA ARG A 162 -0.53 6.99 7.83
C ARG A 162 0.88 6.83 8.35
N LEU A 163 1.78 6.38 7.49
CA LEU A 163 3.16 6.09 7.85
C LEU A 163 4.02 7.37 7.74
N ALA A 164 4.86 7.57 8.76
CA ALA A 164 5.90 8.59 8.75
C ALA A 164 7.10 8.14 7.89
N GLY A 165 8.28 8.72 8.11
CA GLY A 165 9.49 8.35 7.39
C GLY A 165 9.87 6.89 7.60
N LEU A 166 9.88 6.10 6.54
CA LEU A 166 10.29 4.70 6.58
C LEU A 166 11.80 4.58 6.48
N TYR A 167 12.42 3.92 7.45
CA TYR A 167 13.84 3.66 7.51
C TYR A 167 14.14 2.18 7.81
N GLY A 168 15.37 1.75 7.56
CA GLY A 168 15.81 0.36 7.74
C GLY A 168 16.96 0.01 6.80
N PRO A 169 17.28 -1.27 6.61
CA PRO A 169 18.34 -1.71 5.70
C PRO A 169 18.19 -1.10 4.31
N GLY A 170 19.24 -0.43 3.82
CA GLY A 170 19.24 0.28 2.54
C GLY A 170 18.54 1.66 2.54
N ARG A 171 17.90 2.05 3.65
CA ARG A 171 17.30 3.38 3.89
C ARG A 171 17.64 3.87 5.29
N GLU A 172 18.90 3.87 5.63
CA GLU A 172 19.38 4.28 6.94
C GLU A 172 19.25 5.80 7.10
N LEU A 173 18.75 6.23 8.25
CA LEU A 173 18.55 7.66 8.58
C LEU A 173 19.84 8.48 8.42
N PHE A 174 20.98 7.91 8.82
CA PHE A 174 22.26 8.61 8.74
C PHE A 174 22.68 9.00 7.31
N ARG A 175 22.14 8.33 6.28
CA ARG A 175 22.39 8.72 4.87
C ARG A 175 21.71 10.03 4.51
N LEU A 176 20.56 10.32 5.11
CA LEU A 176 19.87 11.60 4.94
C LEU A 176 20.68 12.73 5.57
N TYR A 177 21.27 12.48 6.75
CA TYR A 177 22.06 13.46 7.47
C TYR A 177 23.49 13.65 6.93
N ARG A 178 24.06 12.64 6.25
CA ARG A 178 25.37 12.77 5.59
C ARG A 178 25.32 13.60 4.32
N ALA A 179 24.18 13.68 3.65
CA ALA A 179 24.03 14.46 2.42
C ALA A 179 23.98 15.98 2.70
N ASP A 180 23.57 16.38 3.90
CA ASP A 180 23.54 17.77 4.35
C ASP A 180 23.70 17.82 5.87
N PRO A 181 24.95 17.97 6.37
CA PRO A 181 25.23 18.06 7.81
C PRO A 181 24.56 19.28 8.48
N ASP A 182 24.22 20.32 7.71
CA ASP A 182 23.60 21.55 8.19
C ASP A 182 22.07 21.49 8.19
N ALA A 183 21.48 20.44 7.61
CA ALA A 183 20.02 20.21 7.61
C ALA A 183 19.48 19.79 8.99
N ILE A 184 20.35 19.51 9.96
CA ILE A 184 19.97 19.22 11.34
C ILE A 184 19.99 20.54 12.12
N GLN A 185 18.93 21.31 11.98
CA GLN A 185 18.65 22.35 12.97
C GLN A 185 17.62 21.84 13.98
N PRO A 186 17.88 22.03 15.28
CA PRO A 186 16.97 21.64 16.34
C PRO A 186 15.66 22.41 16.33
#